data_4725f3d0e4cce537cd860d5f7f7131be
#
_entry.id   4725f3d0e4cce537cd860d5f7f7131be
#
_cell.length_a   1.000
_cell.length_b   1.000
_cell.length_c   1.000
_cell.angle_alpha   90.00
_cell.angle_beta   90.00
_cell.angle_gamma   90.00
#
_symmetry.space_group_name_H-M   'P 1'
#
loop_
_entity.id
_entity.type
_entity.pdbx_description
1 polymer ?
#
loop_
_entity_poly.entity_id
_entity_poly.type
_entity_poly.pdbx_seq_one_letter_code
_entity_poly.pdbx_strand_id
1 'polypeptide(L)'
;FLYQHLGPQWGELASARLLARLPVSARSIRLPNLFFQGYWPLWTSDSTMNFGDIYLDYLTDKGLTPAEIMHVYLHGRLDAVYNLEARIQNSRNYQQAKDAGALVSLEDYIDAHWREEQLFSTVNHPVPKISLMVADAVLAELGLSPLPPSILEKEGDALECDRHLHLPIHPAVGRRFGLPFAGEERRYRIYDNMLTFRQYALAYVDCRRKGLPFLVYLASLRA
;
A
#
# COMPACT_ATOMS: atom_id res chain seq x y z
N PHE A 1 -26.10 2.57 -0.78
CA PHE A 1 -24.94 3.44 -0.51
C PHE A 1 -23.74 2.55 -0.19
N LEU A 2 -22.68 2.67 -0.99
CA LEU A 2 -21.41 1.96 -0.76
C LEU A 2 -20.45 2.91 -0.06
N TYR A 3 -19.75 2.44 0.99
CA TYR A 3 -18.80 3.27 1.71
C TYR A 3 -17.66 2.46 2.35
N GLN A 4 -16.51 3.07 2.48
CA GLN A 4 -15.45 2.64 3.38
C GLN A 4 -15.58 3.37 4.72
N HIS A 5 -15.23 2.71 5.82
CA HIS A 5 -15.35 3.33 7.13
C HIS A 5 -14.38 4.49 7.32
N LEU A 6 -14.93 5.67 7.61
CA LEU A 6 -14.18 6.85 8.03
C LEU A 6 -14.56 7.17 9.49
N GLY A 7 -13.55 7.22 10.34
CA GLY A 7 -13.73 7.50 11.77
C GLY A 7 -14.11 8.97 12.07
N PRO A 8 -14.35 9.30 13.34
CA PRO A 8 -14.80 10.64 13.76
C PRO A 8 -13.82 11.78 13.43
N GLN A 9 -12.54 11.47 13.27
CA GLN A 9 -11.51 12.46 12.87
C GLN A 9 -11.78 13.10 11.49
N TRP A 10 -12.63 12.50 10.66
CA TRP A 10 -13.04 13.02 9.37
C TRP A 10 -14.21 14.02 9.42
N GLY A 11 -14.65 14.41 10.65
CA GLY A 11 -15.68 15.43 10.87
C GLY A 11 -16.99 15.13 10.14
N GLU A 12 -17.41 16.01 9.21
CA GLU A 12 -18.63 15.84 8.42
C GLU A 12 -18.60 14.65 7.46
N LEU A 13 -17.43 14.18 7.07
CA LEU A 13 -17.25 13.00 6.23
C LEU A 13 -17.19 11.69 7.01
N ALA A 14 -17.25 11.74 8.35
CA ALA A 14 -17.30 10.54 9.18
C ALA A 14 -18.50 9.67 8.78
N SER A 15 -18.27 8.35 8.63
CA SER A 15 -19.29 7.42 8.15
C SER A 15 -20.58 7.48 8.98
N ALA A 16 -20.50 7.61 10.30
CA ALA A 16 -21.67 7.73 11.15
C ALA A 16 -22.54 8.94 10.79
N ARG A 17 -21.95 10.10 10.45
CA ARG A 17 -22.67 11.30 10.04
C ARG A 17 -23.28 11.17 8.65
N LEU A 18 -22.56 10.56 7.71
CA LEU A 18 -23.08 10.34 6.37
C LEU A 18 -24.25 9.36 6.39
N LEU A 19 -24.12 8.25 7.13
CA LEU A 19 -25.18 7.25 7.25
C LEU A 19 -26.43 7.83 7.91
N ALA A 20 -26.29 8.69 8.92
CA ALA A 20 -27.43 9.34 9.59
C ALA A 20 -28.24 10.27 8.67
N ARG A 21 -27.71 10.68 7.53
CA ARG A 21 -28.39 11.51 6.51
C ARG A 21 -29.11 10.69 5.44
N LEU A 22 -28.91 9.37 5.42
CA LEU A 22 -29.56 8.52 4.44
C LEU A 22 -31.05 8.34 4.78
N PRO A 23 -31.92 8.24 3.78
CA PRO A 23 -33.31 7.84 3.99
C PRO A 23 -33.40 6.50 4.71
N VAL A 24 -34.44 6.31 5.54
CA VAL A 24 -34.66 5.05 6.27
C VAL A 24 -34.75 3.83 5.34
N SER A 25 -35.21 4.03 4.11
CA SER A 25 -35.29 2.99 3.09
C SER A 25 -33.96 2.67 2.39
N ALA A 26 -32.91 3.47 2.63
CA ALA A 26 -31.62 3.26 1.96
C ALA A 26 -30.87 2.07 2.58
N ARG A 27 -30.43 1.15 1.72
CA ARG A 27 -29.44 0.13 2.11
C ARG A 27 -28.04 0.73 2.10
N SER A 28 -27.24 0.38 3.07
CA SER A 28 -25.82 0.74 3.09
C SER A 28 -24.95 -0.51 3.18
N ILE A 29 -23.89 -0.55 2.40
CA ILE A 29 -22.93 -1.65 2.35
C ILE A 29 -21.58 -1.09 2.68
N ARG A 30 -20.94 -1.61 3.73
CA ARG A 30 -19.59 -1.24 4.14
C ARG A 30 -18.58 -2.07 3.40
N LEU A 31 -17.69 -1.41 2.66
CA LEU A 31 -16.58 -2.03 1.95
C LEU A 31 -15.33 -2.12 2.85
N PRO A 32 -14.44 -3.11 2.63
CA PRO A 32 -13.15 -3.18 3.31
C PRO A 32 -12.25 -1.99 2.91
N ASN A 33 -11.31 -1.63 3.79
CA ASN A 33 -10.40 -0.52 3.54
C ASN A 33 -9.17 -0.88 2.70
N LEU A 34 -8.99 -2.10 2.30
CA LEU A 34 -7.91 -2.57 1.42
C LEU A 34 -6.57 -1.86 1.67
N PHE A 35 -5.96 -2.14 2.80
CA PHE A 35 -4.68 -1.60 3.20
C PHE A 35 -3.74 -2.74 3.59
N PHE A 36 -2.50 -2.73 3.08
CA PHE A 36 -1.51 -3.75 3.40
C PHE A 36 -0.09 -3.18 3.48
N GLN A 37 0.51 -3.25 4.65
CA GLN A 37 1.86 -2.74 4.92
C GLN A 37 2.95 -3.81 4.86
N GLY A 38 2.59 -5.07 4.56
CA GLY A 38 3.54 -6.19 4.60
C GLY A 38 4.75 -6.05 3.70
N TYR A 39 4.59 -5.39 2.53
CA TYR A 39 5.71 -5.11 1.63
C TYR A 39 6.53 -3.89 2.05
N TRP A 40 5.96 -2.99 2.85
CA TRP A 40 6.56 -1.71 3.27
C TRP A 40 6.48 -1.53 4.79
N PRO A 41 7.11 -2.42 5.58
CA PRO A 41 6.98 -2.40 7.05
C PRO A 41 7.55 -1.14 7.70
N LEU A 42 8.36 -0.37 6.96
CA LEU A 42 8.91 0.92 7.41
C LEU A 42 8.07 2.13 6.97
N TRP A 43 7.02 1.90 6.20
CA TRP A 43 6.12 2.97 5.77
C TRP A 43 5.49 3.70 6.97
N THR A 44 5.33 5.02 6.82
CA THR A 44 4.62 5.89 7.78
C THR A 44 3.82 6.96 7.07
N SER A 45 2.68 7.31 7.65
CA SER A 45 1.89 8.48 7.25
C SER A 45 2.29 9.76 7.98
N ASP A 46 3.17 9.69 8.97
CA ASP A 46 3.57 10.84 9.81
C ASP A 46 4.67 11.67 9.15
N SER A 47 5.19 11.22 8.02
CA SER A 47 6.19 11.92 7.24
C SER A 47 5.56 13.05 6.43
N THR A 48 6.33 14.14 6.19
CA THR A 48 6.00 15.16 5.19
C THR A 48 6.01 14.59 3.76
N MET A 49 6.58 13.41 3.60
CA MET A 49 6.57 12.64 2.35
C MET A 49 5.27 11.83 2.27
N ASN A 50 4.62 11.80 1.10
CA ASN A 50 3.36 11.06 0.91
C ASN A 50 3.48 9.55 1.18
N PHE A 51 4.65 8.97 0.87
CA PHE A 51 5.02 7.59 1.17
C PHE A 51 6.28 7.59 2.02
N GLY A 52 6.15 8.00 3.30
CA GLY A 52 7.25 8.11 4.23
C GLY A 52 7.90 6.75 4.54
N ASP A 53 9.20 6.78 4.81
CA ASP A 53 9.97 5.66 5.33
C ASP A 53 10.71 6.11 6.59
N ILE A 54 10.34 5.53 7.73
CA ILE A 54 10.86 5.95 9.04
C ILE A 54 12.38 5.80 9.17
N TYR A 55 12.98 4.86 8.43
CA TYR A 55 14.43 4.67 8.52
C TYR A 55 15.19 5.60 7.59
N LEU A 56 14.71 5.83 6.38
CA LEU A 56 15.28 6.86 5.50
C LEU A 56 15.14 8.24 6.13
N ASP A 57 14.01 8.54 6.75
CA ASP A 57 13.78 9.78 7.48
C ASP A 57 14.81 9.94 8.59
N TYR A 58 14.96 8.93 9.44
CA TYR A 58 15.94 8.94 10.54
C TYR A 58 17.37 9.15 10.04
N LEU A 59 17.80 8.40 9.01
CA LEU A 59 19.16 8.50 8.47
C LEU A 59 19.41 9.89 7.83
N THR A 60 18.42 10.43 7.14
CA THR A 60 18.51 11.76 6.52
C THR A 60 18.64 12.84 7.57
N ASP A 61 17.88 12.75 8.67
CA ASP A 61 17.91 13.72 9.78
C ASP A 61 19.21 13.67 10.60
N LYS A 62 19.97 12.56 10.50
CA LYS A 62 21.33 12.46 11.10
C LYS A 62 22.40 13.21 10.32
N GLY A 63 22.06 13.81 9.19
CA GLY A 63 23.01 14.59 8.39
C GLY A 63 24.03 13.73 7.62
N LEU A 64 23.80 12.44 7.50
CA LEU A 64 24.66 11.53 6.71
C LEU A 64 24.60 11.93 5.22
N THR A 65 25.70 11.73 4.50
CA THR A 65 25.72 11.91 3.04
C THR A 65 24.79 10.90 2.34
N PRO A 66 24.30 11.17 1.12
CA PRO A 66 23.49 10.19 0.39
C PRO A 66 24.18 8.83 0.21
N ALA A 67 25.52 8.82 0.03
CA ALA A 67 26.29 7.59 -0.09
C ALA A 67 26.28 6.77 1.20
N GLU A 68 26.49 7.42 2.36
CA GLU A 68 26.42 6.79 3.68
C GLU A 68 25.01 6.27 3.98
N ILE A 69 23.98 7.08 3.69
CA ILE A 69 22.58 6.65 3.85
C ILE A 69 22.33 5.38 3.03
N MET A 70 22.68 5.39 1.74
CA MET A 70 22.48 4.22 0.88
C MET A 70 23.28 3.01 1.35
N HIS A 71 24.50 3.20 1.83
CA HIS A 71 25.29 2.09 2.38
C HIS A 71 24.60 1.46 3.60
N VAL A 72 24.23 2.27 4.58
CA VAL A 72 23.58 1.80 5.81
C VAL A 72 22.20 1.21 5.51
N TYR A 73 21.41 1.86 4.66
CA TYR A 73 20.03 1.49 4.37
C TYR A 73 19.95 0.17 3.58
N LEU A 74 20.81 -0.01 2.57
CA LEU A 74 20.76 -1.20 1.70
C LEU A 74 21.50 -2.40 2.26
N HIS A 75 22.62 -2.17 2.97
CA HIS A 75 23.53 -3.23 3.43
C HIS A 75 23.51 -3.41 4.94
N GLY A 76 22.88 -2.50 5.68
CA GLY A 76 22.70 -2.64 7.12
C GLY A 76 21.74 -3.77 7.48
N ARG A 77 21.81 -4.21 8.72
CA ARG A 77 20.89 -5.22 9.26
C ARG A 77 19.57 -4.57 9.67
N LEU A 78 18.67 -4.44 8.69
CA LEU A 78 17.34 -3.83 8.89
C LEU A 78 16.54 -4.56 9.98
N ASP A 79 16.64 -5.89 10.01
CA ASP A 79 16.02 -6.77 11.01
C ASP A 79 16.57 -6.61 12.43
N ALA A 80 17.80 -6.12 12.57
CA ALA A 80 18.39 -5.81 13.87
C ALA A 80 17.94 -4.44 14.43
N VAL A 81 17.52 -3.53 13.54
CA VAL A 81 17.05 -2.18 13.93
C VAL A 81 15.53 -2.17 14.14
N TYR A 82 14.80 -2.91 13.31
CA TYR A 82 13.35 -2.97 13.33
C TYR A 82 12.85 -4.42 13.37
N ASN A 83 11.93 -4.71 14.29
CA ASN A 83 11.19 -5.97 14.27
C ASN A 83 10.12 -5.89 13.16
N LEU A 84 10.49 -6.35 11.96
CA LEU A 84 9.64 -6.28 10.77
C LEU A 84 8.36 -7.09 10.93
N GLU A 85 8.45 -8.29 11.55
CA GLU A 85 7.29 -9.15 11.81
C GLU A 85 6.28 -8.47 12.74
N ALA A 86 6.75 -7.88 13.83
CA ALA A 86 5.87 -7.16 14.76
C ALA A 86 5.19 -5.97 14.09
N ARG A 87 5.89 -5.25 13.20
CA ARG A 87 5.32 -4.14 12.45
C ARG A 87 4.23 -4.61 11.49
N ILE A 88 4.46 -5.69 10.76
CA ILE A 88 3.47 -6.30 9.87
C ILE A 88 2.27 -6.77 10.68
N GLN A 89 2.48 -7.47 11.80
CA GLN A 89 1.40 -7.94 12.64
C GLN A 89 0.56 -6.80 13.24
N ASN A 90 1.20 -5.73 13.68
CA ASN A 90 0.49 -4.55 14.18
C ASN A 90 -0.36 -3.89 13.07
N SER A 91 0.18 -3.80 11.85
CA SER A 91 -0.58 -3.30 10.70
C SER A 91 -1.80 -4.18 10.39
N ARG A 92 -1.65 -5.49 10.47
CA ARG A 92 -2.76 -6.46 10.27
C ARG A 92 -3.84 -6.30 11.35
N ASN A 93 -3.44 -6.28 12.62
CA ASN A 93 -4.37 -6.12 13.73
C ASN A 93 -5.16 -4.80 13.60
N TYR A 94 -4.49 -3.73 13.18
CA TYR A 94 -5.14 -2.44 12.91
C TYR A 94 -6.13 -2.53 11.76
N GLN A 95 -5.75 -3.18 10.66
CA GLN A 95 -6.61 -3.35 9.50
C GLN A 95 -7.83 -4.22 9.82
N GLN A 96 -7.64 -5.32 10.52
CA GLN A 96 -8.71 -6.21 10.97
C GLN A 96 -9.74 -5.46 11.83
N ALA A 97 -9.27 -4.67 12.80
CA ALA A 97 -10.15 -3.86 13.62
C ALA A 97 -10.90 -2.80 12.78
N LYS A 98 -10.25 -2.23 11.78
CA LYS A 98 -10.82 -1.24 10.89
C LYS A 98 -11.84 -1.83 9.93
N ASP A 99 -11.68 -3.07 9.52
CA ASP A 99 -12.59 -3.78 8.62
C ASP A 99 -13.69 -4.56 9.34
N ALA A 100 -13.70 -4.53 10.65
CA ALA A 100 -14.79 -5.13 11.42
C ALA A 100 -16.16 -4.61 10.97
N GLY A 101 -17.02 -5.52 10.48
CA GLY A 101 -18.34 -5.18 9.92
C GLY A 101 -18.31 -4.74 8.44
N ALA A 102 -17.20 -4.89 7.73
CA ALA A 102 -17.20 -4.81 6.28
C ALA A 102 -17.93 -6.02 5.66
N LEU A 103 -18.46 -5.84 4.45
CA LEU A 103 -19.18 -6.88 3.70
C LEU A 103 -18.38 -8.16 3.54
N VAL A 104 -17.08 -8.04 3.31
CA VAL A 104 -16.17 -9.16 3.09
C VAL A 104 -14.84 -8.86 3.80
N SER A 105 -14.27 -9.89 4.43
CA SER A 105 -12.87 -9.88 4.88
C SER A 105 -12.02 -10.55 3.81
N LEU A 106 -10.94 -9.89 3.41
CA LEU A 106 -9.94 -10.45 2.49
C LEU A 106 -8.64 -10.81 3.21
N GLU A 107 -8.64 -10.75 4.53
CA GLU A 107 -7.44 -10.97 5.34
C GLU A 107 -6.87 -12.37 5.13
N ASP A 108 -7.71 -13.40 5.21
CA ASP A 108 -7.29 -14.80 5.00
C ASP A 108 -6.72 -15.00 3.59
N TYR A 109 -7.32 -14.37 2.58
CA TYR A 109 -6.81 -14.42 1.21
C TYR A 109 -5.45 -13.74 1.10
N ILE A 110 -5.32 -12.52 1.64
CA ILE A 110 -4.05 -11.78 1.65
C ILE A 110 -2.99 -12.59 2.39
N ASP A 111 -3.31 -13.16 3.54
CA ASP A 111 -2.39 -13.95 4.34
C ASP A 111 -1.88 -15.20 3.64
N ALA A 112 -2.73 -15.87 2.90
CA ALA A 112 -2.37 -17.06 2.15
C ALA A 112 -1.46 -16.74 0.94
N HIS A 113 -1.60 -15.57 0.30
CA HIS A 113 -1.01 -15.33 -1.03
C HIS A 113 0.04 -14.22 -1.08
N TRP A 114 0.13 -13.32 -0.09
CA TRP A 114 0.98 -12.13 -0.18
C TRP A 114 2.49 -12.41 -0.36
N ARG A 115 2.94 -13.62 -0.03
CA ARG A 115 4.34 -14.01 -0.26
C ARG A 115 4.59 -14.58 -1.65
N GLU A 116 3.56 -15.12 -2.28
CA GLU A 116 3.66 -15.81 -3.57
C GLU A 116 3.42 -14.86 -4.73
N GLU A 117 2.45 -13.96 -4.57
CA GLU A 117 2.07 -12.97 -5.57
C GLU A 117 2.02 -11.55 -4.99
N GLN A 118 2.32 -10.55 -5.81
CA GLN A 118 2.24 -9.15 -5.39
C GLN A 118 0.78 -8.69 -5.41
N LEU A 119 0.17 -8.54 -4.24
CA LEU A 119 -1.26 -8.18 -4.10
C LEU A 119 -1.51 -6.67 -4.02
N PHE A 120 -0.47 -5.86 -3.86
CA PHE A 120 -0.59 -4.40 -3.76
C PHE A 120 0.55 -3.71 -4.50
N SER A 121 0.24 -2.61 -5.18
CA SER A 121 1.23 -1.73 -5.83
C SER A 121 1.75 -0.64 -4.88
N THR A 122 0.92 -0.19 -3.94
CA THR A 122 1.27 0.66 -2.79
C THR A 122 0.50 0.17 -1.57
N VAL A 123 0.70 0.76 -0.40
CA VAL A 123 0.05 0.32 0.86
C VAL A 123 -1.49 0.27 0.79
N ASN A 124 -2.11 1.02 -0.10
CA ASN A 124 -3.57 1.15 -0.23
C ASN A 124 -4.09 1.00 -1.68
N HIS A 125 -3.26 0.53 -2.60
CA HIS A 125 -3.65 0.23 -3.98
C HIS A 125 -3.51 -1.28 -4.23
N PRO A 126 -4.58 -2.06 -4.00
CA PRO A 126 -4.58 -3.48 -4.29
C PRO A 126 -4.53 -3.73 -5.80
N VAL A 127 -4.07 -4.90 -6.21
CA VAL A 127 -4.19 -5.34 -7.61
C VAL A 127 -5.66 -5.56 -7.99
N PRO A 128 -6.01 -5.52 -9.30
CA PRO A 128 -7.39 -5.68 -9.78
C PRO A 128 -8.09 -6.91 -9.20
N LYS A 129 -7.40 -8.03 -9.08
CA LYS A 129 -7.92 -9.27 -8.51
C LYS A 129 -8.59 -9.07 -7.13
N ILE A 130 -7.95 -8.32 -6.24
CA ILE A 130 -8.49 -7.99 -4.90
C ILE A 130 -9.75 -7.12 -5.03
N SER A 131 -9.70 -6.10 -5.90
CA SER A 131 -10.84 -5.21 -6.13
C SER A 131 -12.03 -5.95 -6.74
N LEU A 132 -11.79 -6.90 -7.65
CA LEU A 132 -12.82 -7.73 -8.26
C LEU A 132 -13.48 -8.67 -7.24
N MET A 133 -12.73 -9.22 -6.28
CA MET A 133 -13.30 -10.01 -5.18
C MET A 133 -14.27 -9.18 -4.33
N VAL A 134 -13.94 -7.91 -4.06
CA VAL A 134 -14.87 -7.00 -3.36
C VAL A 134 -16.09 -6.70 -4.22
N ALA A 135 -15.91 -6.48 -5.53
CA ALA A 135 -17.00 -6.21 -6.45
C ALA A 135 -17.98 -7.40 -6.51
N ASP A 136 -17.47 -8.63 -6.60
CA ASP A 136 -18.32 -9.84 -6.59
C ASP A 136 -19.11 -9.98 -5.28
N ALA A 137 -18.48 -9.70 -4.14
CA ALA A 137 -19.19 -9.71 -2.86
C ALA A 137 -20.33 -8.67 -2.83
N VAL A 138 -20.11 -7.47 -3.40
CA VAL A 138 -21.14 -6.43 -3.52
C VAL A 138 -22.27 -6.88 -4.44
N LEU A 139 -21.97 -7.49 -5.59
CA LEU A 139 -22.97 -8.00 -6.51
C LEU A 139 -23.83 -9.08 -5.84
N ALA A 140 -23.21 -10.02 -5.13
CA ALA A 140 -23.91 -11.06 -4.38
C ALA A 140 -24.85 -10.46 -3.31
N GLU A 141 -24.38 -9.46 -2.55
CA GLU A 141 -25.18 -8.77 -1.53
C GLU A 141 -26.39 -8.02 -2.13
N LEU A 142 -26.25 -7.56 -3.38
CA LEU A 142 -27.33 -6.90 -4.12
C LEU A 142 -28.26 -7.89 -4.84
N GLY A 143 -27.98 -9.21 -4.80
CA GLY A 143 -28.72 -10.24 -5.54
C GLY A 143 -28.51 -10.18 -7.05
N LEU A 144 -27.36 -9.62 -7.49
CA LEU A 144 -26.95 -9.52 -8.89
C LEU A 144 -26.06 -10.71 -9.29
N SER A 145 -25.97 -10.96 -10.59
CA SER A 145 -25.08 -12.00 -11.13
C SER A 145 -23.61 -11.66 -10.85
N PRO A 146 -22.73 -12.65 -10.60
CA PRO A 146 -21.30 -12.43 -10.43
C PRO A 146 -20.66 -11.85 -11.70
N LEU A 147 -19.46 -11.32 -11.55
CA LEU A 147 -18.68 -10.83 -12.69
C LEU A 147 -18.42 -11.97 -13.69
N PRO A 148 -18.54 -11.69 -15.00
CA PRO A 148 -18.21 -12.69 -16.01
C PRO A 148 -16.75 -13.19 -15.86
N PRO A 149 -16.49 -14.51 -16.00
CA PRO A 149 -15.13 -15.06 -15.92
C PRO A 149 -14.12 -14.36 -16.84
N SER A 150 -14.58 -13.92 -18.02
CA SER A 150 -13.74 -13.16 -18.97
C SER A 150 -13.21 -11.84 -18.44
N ILE A 151 -13.92 -11.20 -17.52
CA ILE A 151 -13.42 -9.98 -16.84
C ILE A 151 -12.37 -10.37 -15.80
N LEU A 152 -12.60 -11.45 -15.04
CA LEU A 152 -11.66 -11.94 -14.04
C LEU A 152 -10.34 -12.38 -14.69
N GLU A 153 -10.42 -13.10 -15.82
CA GLU A 153 -9.25 -13.54 -16.58
C GLU A 153 -8.47 -12.38 -17.20
N LYS A 154 -9.17 -11.41 -17.78
CA LYS A 154 -8.53 -10.30 -18.47
C LYS A 154 -7.91 -9.26 -17.52
N GLU A 155 -8.58 -8.97 -16.42
CA GLU A 155 -8.19 -7.88 -15.51
C GLU A 155 -7.55 -8.38 -14.21
N GLY A 156 -7.85 -9.65 -13.82
CA GLY A 156 -7.42 -10.21 -12.53
C GLY A 156 -5.90 -10.36 -12.40
N ASP A 157 -5.22 -10.71 -13.49
CA ASP A 157 -3.77 -10.91 -13.51
C ASP A 157 -3.00 -9.63 -13.82
N ALA A 158 -3.68 -8.53 -14.15
CA ALA A 158 -3.02 -7.26 -14.35
C ALA A 158 -2.44 -6.75 -13.02
N LEU A 159 -1.13 -6.50 -12.98
CA LEU A 159 -0.48 -5.81 -11.86
C LEU A 159 -0.82 -4.31 -11.80
N GLU A 160 -1.59 -3.83 -12.76
CA GLU A 160 -1.76 -2.41 -13.03
C GLU A 160 -3.08 -1.83 -12.51
N CYS A 161 -3.31 -1.83 -11.19
CA CYS A 161 -4.34 -0.97 -10.60
C CYS A 161 -3.94 0.50 -10.66
N ASP A 162 -2.68 0.78 -10.37
CA ASP A 162 -2.10 2.10 -10.52
C ASP A 162 -1.05 2.03 -11.62
N ARG A 163 -1.41 2.50 -12.81
CA ARG A 163 -0.50 2.54 -13.96
C ARG A 163 0.69 3.47 -13.75
N HIS A 164 0.67 4.26 -12.68
CA HIS A 164 1.61 5.36 -12.51
C HIS A 164 2.59 5.15 -11.36
N LEU A 165 2.23 4.42 -10.30
CA LEU A 165 3.08 4.30 -9.12
C LEU A 165 3.07 2.88 -8.53
N HIS A 166 4.18 2.17 -8.71
CA HIS A 166 4.48 0.94 -7.98
C HIS A 166 5.55 1.25 -6.92
N LEU A 167 5.14 1.28 -5.66
CA LEU A 167 6.05 1.58 -4.56
C LEU A 167 7.12 0.48 -4.44
N PRO A 168 8.41 0.81 -4.54
CA PRO A 168 9.48 -0.17 -4.50
C PRO A 168 9.56 -0.89 -3.14
N ILE A 169 9.77 -2.19 -3.19
CA ILE A 169 9.93 -3.04 -2.00
C ILE A 169 11.40 -3.13 -1.65
N HIS A 170 11.74 -2.90 -0.38
CA HIS A 170 13.12 -2.99 0.09
C HIS A 170 13.68 -4.40 -0.11
N PRO A 171 14.86 -4.59 -0.74
CA PRO A 171 15.40 -5.92 -1.03
C PRO A 171 15.58 -6.80 0.23
N ALA A 172 15.90 -6.21 1.38
CA ALA A 172 15.99 -6.95 2.65
C ALA A 172 14.63 -7.49 3.11
N VAL A 173 13.52 -6.77 2.84
CA VAL A 173 12.16 -7.25 3.08
C VAL A 173 11.85 -8.42 2.14
N GLY A 174 12.21 -8.28 0.86
CA GLY A 174 12.08 -9.35 -0.13
C GLY A 174 12.79 -10.63 0.31
N ARG A 175 14.05 -10.54 0.73
CA ARG A 175 14.81 -11.68 1.23
C ARG A 175 14.23 -12.26 2.52
N ARG A 176 13.86 -11.41 3.48
CA ARG A 176 13.33 -11.84 4.79
C ARG A 176 12.06 -12.67 4.67
N PHE A 177 11.15 -12.28 3.76
CA PHE A 177 9.84 -12.91 3.61
C PHE A 177 9.75 -13.82 2.39
N GLY A 178 10.83 -14.00 1.64
CA GLY A 178 10.88 -14.88 0.48
C GLY A 178 10.02 -14.40 -0.69
N LEU A 179 9.96 -13.07 -0.94
CA LEU A 179 9.12 -12.48 -1.98
C LEU A 179 9.80 -12.63 -3.35
N PRO A 180 9.30 -13.47 -4.28
CA PRO A 180 9.94 -13.71 -5.57
C PRO A 180 9.91 -12.49 -6.50
N PHE A 181 9.01 -11.57 -6.23
CA PHE A 181 8.82 -10.33 -6.98
C PHE A 181 9.55 -9.12 -6.38
N ALA A 182 10.41 -9.30 -5.37
CA ALA A 182 11.18 -8.21 -4.75
C ALA A 182 12.67 -8.54 -4.76
N GLY A 183 13.46 -7.72 -5.45
CA GLY A 183 14.91 -7.91 -5.60
C GLY A 183 15.63 -6.61 -5.91
N GLU A 184 16.97 -6.63 -5.82
CA GLU A 184 17.80 -5.43 -6.00
C GLU A 184 17.71 -4.86 -7.43
N GLU A 185 17.64 -5.74 -8.43
CA GLU A 185 17.59 -5.36 -9.85
C GLU A 185 16.17 -5.14 -10.36
N ARG A 186 15.15 -5.43 -9.54
CA ARG A 186 13.78 -5.18 -9.94
C ARG A 186 13.56 -3.71 -10.21
N ARG A 187 12.89 -3.43 -11.35
CA ARG A 187 12.45 -2.09 -11.72
C ARG A 187 10.98 -1.93 -11.43
N TYR A 188 10.64 -0.79 -10.86
CA TYR A 188 9.29 -0.41 -10.50
C TYR A 188 8.85 0.78 -11.33
N ARG A 189 7.61 0.77 -11.79
CA ARG A 189 7.06 1.92 -12.52
C ARG A 189 6.81 3.06 -11.53
N ILE A 190 7.44 4.18 -11.79
CA ILE A 190 7.28 5.42 -11.03
C ILE A 190 6.96 6.52 -12.04
N TYR A 191 5.67 6.75 -12.30
CA TYR A 191 5.18 7.59 -13.39
C TYR A 191 5.77 7.14 -14.74
N ASP A 192 6.51 8.01 -15.42
CA ASP A 192 7.13 7.70 -16.71
C ASP A 192 8.49 6.98 -16.60
N ASN A 193 8.95 6.72 -15.37
CA ASN A 193 10.26 6.12 -15.11
C ASN A 193 10.15 4.66 -14.67
N MET A 194 11.23 3.91 -14.90
CA MET A 194 11.44 2.57 -14.38
C MET A 194 12.65 2.60 -13.45
N LEU A 195 12.39 2.72 -12.12
CA LEU A 195 13.44 2.86 -11.11
C LEU A 195 13.68 1.55 -10.36
N THR A 196 14.95 1.26 -10.06
CA THR A 196 15.29 0.27 -9.04
C THR A 196 14.97 0.81 -7.65
N PHE A 197 14.90 -0.07 -6.64
CA PHE A 197 14.74 0.37 -5.25
C PHE A 197 15.81 1.39 -4.85
N ARG A 198 17.08 1.17 -5.22
CA ARG A 198 18.18 2.09 -4.94
C ARG A 198 17.95 3.48 -5.54
N GLN A 199 17.53 3.54 -6.80
CA GLN A 199 17.25 4.82 -7.48
C GLN A 199 16.10 5.56 -6.81
N TYR A 200 15.03 4.85 -6.45
CA TYR A 200 13.91 5.40 -5.70
C TYR A 200 14.33 5.95 -4.33
N ALA A 201 15.12 5.19 -3.56
CA ALA A 201 15.59 5.62 -2.25
C ALA A 201 16.51 6.85 -2.33
N LEU A 202 17.36 6.94 -3.36
CA LEU A 202 18.15 8.16 -3.61
C LEU A 202 17.27 9.36 -3.94
N ALA A 203 16.24 9.17 -4.79
CA ALA A 203 15.27 10.22 -5.11
C ALA A 203 14.50 10.68 -3.85
N TYR A 204 14.16 9.74 -2.96
CA TYR A 204 13.53 10.03 -1.67
C TYR A 204 14.41 10.95 -0.81
N VAL A 205 15.67 10.56 -0.61
CA VAL A 205 16.65 11.36 0.21
C VAL A 205 16.86 12.74 -0.39
N ASP A 206 17.02 12.84 -1.71
CA ASP A 206 17.23 14.14 -2.39
C ASP A 206 15.99 15.03 -2.25
N CYS A 207 14.80 14.49 -2.48
CA CYS A 207 13.54 15.21 -2.34
C CYS A 207 13.34 15.74 -0.90
N ARG A 208 13.55 14.86 0.10
CA ARG A 208 13.42 15.24 1.52
C ARG A 208 14.38 16.38 1.89
N ARG A 209 15.64 16.33 1.44
CA ARG A 209 16.64 17.39 1.69
C ARG A 209 16.27 18.73 1.05
N LYS A 210 15.60 18.67 -0.09
CA LYS A 210 15.10 19.86 -0.80
C LYS A 210 13.78 20.39 -0.23
N GLY A 211 13.13 19.65 0.67
CA GLY A 211 11.82 20.01 1.22
C GLY A 211 10.72 20.06 0.16
N LEU A 212 10.79 19.21 -0.86
CA LEU A 212 9.85 19.18 -1.96
C LEU A 212 8.70 18.19 -1.71
N PRO A 213 7.50 18.38 -2.31
CA PRO A 213 6.44 17.39 -2.30
C PRO A 213 6.87 16.14 -3.09
N PHE A 214 6.91 14.99 -2.43
CA PHE A 214 7.58 13.80 -2.99
C PHE A 214 6.93 13.26 -4.27
N LEU A 215 5.60 13.16 -4.32
CA LEU A 215 4.92 12.69 -5.54
C LEU A 215 5.15 13.64 -6.72
N VAL A 216 5.15 14.94 -6.48
CA VAL A 216 5.45 15.93 -7.51
C VAL A 216 6.91 15.80 -7.97
N TYR A 217 7.82 15.59 -7.02
CA TYR A 217 9.24 15.35 -7.34
C TYR A 217 9.42 14.09 -8.18
N LEU A 218 8.81 12.97 -7.80
CA LEU A 218 8.87 11.72 -8.56
C LEU A 218 8.30 11.88 -9.99
N ALA A 219 7.19 12.59 -10.13
CA ALA A 219 6.60 12.87 -11.45
C ALA A 219 7.47 13.81 -12.32
N SER A 220 8.34 14.61 -11.70
CA SER A 220 9.25 15.50 -12.41
C SER A 220 10.58 14.88 -12.83
N LEU A 221 10.90 13.68 -12.33
CA LEU A 221 12.09 12.95 -12.74
C LEU A 221 12.01 12.66 -14.24
N ARG A 222 13.02 13.02 -14.97
CA ARG A 222 13.17 12.63 -16.39
C ARG A 222 14.09 11.42 -16.46
N ALA A 223 13.66 10.45 -17.26
CA ALA A 223 14.46 9.26 -17.57
C ALA A 223 15.79 9.63 -18.20
#